data_456d50765cd1b510b21e8e70c8e350ca
#
_entry.id   456d50765cd1b510b21e8e70c8e350ca
#
_cell.length_a   1.000
_cell.length_b   1.000
_cell.length_c   1.000
_cell.angle_alpha   90.00
_cell.angle_beta   90.00
_cell.angle_gamma   90.00
#
_symmetry.space_group_name_H-M   'P 1'
#
loop_
_entity.id
_entity.type
_entity.pdbx_description
1 polymer ?
#
loop_
_entity_poly.entity_id
_entity_poly.type
_entity_poly.pdbx_seq_one_letter_code
_entity_poly.pdbx_strand_id
1 'polypeptide(L)'
;MAFMGMFLAFMAVVIVVLGISALIVLICFLSSGLIMLGIRKKNKDSGNIKTPWYVITLRVIGCIAALPLIAAFGVVIYVLIASAVDKRTNLPRAVMSYDYEQAESILQNGADPDVRDKYGKTLLICMTNHDSFVSVDDDMRYDCRTSNYWNDEEDIKMMELLLKYGADINAGVTGCGDENNHVYEEGGWHDIYANSDHYCGNTPLIYAVRDRSAELVEFLIDNGADVNQSNACGFTPILMCADMRSDDNDGLEIAAMLMEEGADPKAVTNFHQDIYWLLSRQNTDENSRITALIESAL
;
A
#
# COMPACT_ATOMS: atom_id res chain seq x y z
N MET A 1 -16.26 -12.50 22.31
CA MET A 1 -15.66 -13.38 23.37
C MET A 1 -15.80 -14.87 23.10
N ALA A 2 -16.96 -15.39 22.70
CA ALA A 2 -17.16 -16.84 22.44
C ALA A 2 -16.27 -17.41 21.32
N PHE A 3 -16.04 -16.65 20.25
CA PHE A 3 -15.23 -17.06 19.11
C PHE A 3 -13.74 -17.21 19.47
N MET A 4 -13.22 -16.29 20.29
CA MET A 4 -11.83 -16.34 20.76
C MET A 4 -11.56 -17.53 21.70
N GLY A 5 -12.54 -17.91 22.55
CA GLY A 5 -12.44 -19.10 23.40
C GLY A 5 -12.44 -20.39 22.60
N MET A 6 -13.25 -20.47 21.53
CA MET A 6 -13.30 -21.64 20.65
C MET A 6 -12.03 -21.77 19.80
N PHE A 7 -11.45 -20.64 19.34
CA PHE A 7 -10.18 -20.61 18.62
C PHE A 7 -9.00 -21.04 19.52
N LEU A 8 -8.93 -20.56 20.78
CA LEU A 8 -7.91 -20.96 21.74
C LEU A 8 -8.00 -22.45 22.08
N ALA A 9 -9.22 -22.98 22.26
CA ALA A 9 -9.44 -24.40 22.50
C ALA A 9 -9.01 -25.25 21.29
N PHE A 10 -9.34 -24.82 20.07
CA PHE A 10 -8.89 -25.50 18.84
C PHE A 10 -7.36 -25.48 18.71
N MET A 11 -6.71 -24.34 18.95
CA MET A 11 -5.25 -24.21 18.92
C MET A 11 -4.59 -25.12 19.97
N ALA A 12 -5.15 -25.22 21.18
CA ALA A 12 -4.63 -26.13 22.20
C ALA A 12 -4.69 -27.61 21.76
N VAL A 13 -5.79 -28.03 21.14
CA VAL A 13 -5.92 -29.41 20.59
C VAL A 13 -4.90 -29.64 19.47
N VAL A 14 -4.73 -28.67 18.57
CA VAL A 14 -3.74 -28.76 17.48
C VAL A 14 -2.32 -28.90 18.05
N ILE A 15 -1.93 -28.14 19.05
CA ILE A 15 -0.60 -28.20 19.68
C ILE A 15 -0.37 -29.60 20.33
N VAL A 16 -1.39 -30.14 21.02
CA VAL A 16 -1.30 -31.45 21.63
C VAL A 16 -1.13 -32.54 20.58
N VAL A 17 -1.92 -32.52 19.51
CA VAL A 17 -1.82 -33.51 18.42
C VAL A 17 -0.45 -33.42 17.72
N LEU A 18 0.07 -32.20 17.49
CA LEU A 18 1.39 -32.00 16.92
C LEU A 18 2.50 -32.53 17.82
N GLY A 19 2.40 -32.28 19.13
CA GLY A 19 3.37 -32.79 20.11
C GLY A 19 3.40 -34.32 20.15
N ILE A 20 2.24 -34.96 20.16
CA ILE A 20 2.13 -36.42 20.14
C ILE A 20 2.71 -37.00 18.83
N SER A 21 2.36 -36.42 17.69
CA SER A 21 2.87 -36.87 16.39
C SER A 21 4.39 -36.72 16.28
N ALA A 22 4.95 -35.63 16.75
CA ALA A 22 6.39 -35.38 16.77
C ALA A 22 7.11 -36.42 17.67
N LEU A 23 6.55 -36.74 18.83
CA LEU A 23 7.08 -37.73 19.74
C LEU A 23 7.07 -39.13 19.11
N ILE A 24 6.00 -39.53 18.44
CA ILE A 24 5.90 -40.82 17.74
C ILE A 24 6.95 -40.89 16.62
N VAL A 25 7.11 -39.87 15.82
CA VAL A 25 8.13 -39.79 14.75
C VAL A 25 9.51 -39.96 15.35
N LEU A 26 9.83 -39.24 16.41
CA LEU A 26 11.12 -39.29 17.09
C LEU A 26 11.40 -40.71 17.64
N ILE A 27 10.44 -41.35 18.33
CA ILE A 27 10.56 -42.68 18.86
C ILE A 27 10.78 -43.72 17.74
N CYS A 28 10.03 -43.62 16.64
CA CYS A 28 10.18 -44.54 15.51
C CYS A 28 11.56 -44.43 14.84
N PHE A 29 12.09 -43.22 14.67
CA PHE A 29 13.41 -42.98 14.09
C PHE A 29 14.54 -43.41 15.03
N LEU A 30 14.48 -43.07 16.32
CA LEU A 30 15.49 -43.48 17.32
C LEU A 30 15.53 -44.98 17.50
N SER A 31 14.37 -45.64 17.63
CA SER A 31 14.30 -47.13 17.77
C SER A 31 14.83 -47.83 16.52
N SER A 32 14.47 -47.32 15.31
CA SER A 32 15.01 -47.89 14.06
C SER A 32 16.54 -47.73 13.96
N GLY A 33 17.06 -46.58 14.42
CA GLY A 33 18.49 -46.30 14.45
C GLY A 33 19.27 -47.23 15.42
N LEU A 34 18.74 -47.38 16.64
CA LEU A 34 19.33 -48.25 17.66
C LEU A 34 19.32 -49.75 17.22
N ILE A 35 18.24 -50.22 16.63
CA ILE A 35 18.15 -51.58 16.09
C ILE A 35 19.19 -51.78 14.97
N MET A 36 19.34 -50.80 14.04
CA MET A 36 20.34 -50.91 12.97
C MET A 36 21.78 -50.91 13.52
N LEU A 37 22.07 -50.12 14.56
CA LEU A 37 23.36 -50.11 15.23
C LEU A 37 23.65 -51.47 15.89
N GLY A 38 22.66 -52.10 16.55
CA GLY A 38 22.74 -53.42 17.14
C GLY A 38 23.03 -54.52 16.09
N ILE A 39 22.34 -54.45 14.94
CA ILE A 39 22.54 -55.38 13.83
C ILE A 39 23.94 -55.21 13.21
N ARG A 40 24.40 -53.97 13.00
CA ARG A 40 25.76 -53.68 12.51
C ARG A 40 26.84 -54.20 13.45
N LYS A 41 26.64 -54.06 14.79
CA LYS A 41 27.56 -54.54 15.79
C LYS A 41 27.63 -56.06 15.81
N LYS A 42 26.50 -56.75 15.59
CA LYS A 42 26.43 -58.25 15.62
C LYS A 42 26.94 -58.90 14.33
N ASN A 43 26.83 -58.22 13.18
CA ASN A 43 27.20 -58.73 11.84
C ASN A 43 28.46 -58.05 11.27
N LYS A 44 29.44 -57.72 12.13
CA LYS A 44 30.62 -56.93 11.69
C LYS A 44 31.48 -57.71 10.66
N ASP A 45 31.32 -59.02 10.55
CA ASP A 45 32.13 -59.89 9.68
C ASP A 45 31.38 -60.40 8.42
N SER A 46 30.10 -60.11 8.26
CA SER A 46 29.32 -60.45 7.07
C SER A 46 29.01 -59.21 6.21
N GLY A 47 29.65 -59.08 5.07
CA GLY A 47 29.56 -57.93 4.18
C GLY A 47 28.19 -57.66 3.54
N ASN A 48 27.14 -58.39 3.91
CA ASN A 48 25.79 -58.22 3.36
C ASN A 48 24.74 -58.05 4.47
N ILE A 49 24.53 -56.79 4.92
CA ILE A 49 23.54 -56.47 5.95
C ILE A 49 22.19 -56.19 5.27
N LYS A 50 21.30 -57.17 5.25
CA LYS A 50 19.89 -56.93 4.85
C LYS A 50 19.14 -56.21 5.98
N THR A 51 18.49 -55.08 5.65
CA THR A 51 17.61 -54.37 6.60
C THR A 51 16.42 -55.26 6.95
N PRO A 52 16.19 -55.62 8.23
CA PRO A 52 15.05 -56.44 8.62
C PRO A 52 13.74 -55.70 8.31
N TRP A 53 12.74 -56.45 7.92
CA TRP A 53 11.43 -55.89 7.53
C TRP A 53 10.79 -55.01 8.62
N TYR A 54 10.96 -55.33 9.89
CA TYR A 54 10.43 -54.54 11.00
C TYR A 54 11.09 -53.16 11.15
N VAL A 55 12.33 -52.97 10.70
CA VAL A 55 12.98 -51.64 10.65
C VAL A 55 12.35 -50.78 9.54
N ILE A 56 11.99 -51.45 8.45
CA ILE A 56 11.28 -50.77 7.34
C ILE A 56 9.88 -50.36 7.81
N THR A 57 9.16 -51.27 8.51
CA THR A 57 7.83 -50.96 9.06
C THR A 57 7.85 -49.81 10.06
N LEU A 58 8.86 -49.77 10.96
CA LEU A 58 9.02 -48.65 11.90
C LEU A 58 9.24 -47.31 11.19
N ARG A 59 10.00 -47.29 10.11
CA ARG A 59 10.21 -46.08 9.30
C ARG A 59 8.94 -45.67 8.59
N VAL A 60 8.21 -46.61 8.02
CA VAL A 60 6.90 -46.34 7.36
C VAL A 60 5.90 -45.76 8.35
N ILE A 61 5.81 -46.34 9.57
CA ILE A 61 4.96 -45.82 10.65
C ILE A 61 5.38 -44.39 11.02
N GLY A 62 6.69 -44.14 11.15
CA GLY A 62 7.18 -42.77 11.40
C GLY A 62 6.83 -41.78 10.31
N CYS A 63 6.92 -42.18 9.04
CA CYS A 63 6.50 -41.35 7.91
C CYS A 63 4.98 -41.07 7.91
N ILE A 64 4.16 -42.08 8.19
CA ILE A 64 2.71 -41.93 8.29
C ILE A 64 2.34 -40.99 9.45
N ALA A 65 3.01 -41.11 10.60
CA ALA A 65 2.80 -40.20 11.73
C ALA A 65 3.26 -38.77 11.47
N ALA A 66 4.12 -38.51 10.48
CA ALA A 66 4.53 -37.19 10.08
C ALA A 66 3.47 -36.46 9.19
N LEU A 67 2.55 -37.19 8.53
CA LEU A 67 1.55 -36.62 7.67
C LEU A 67 0.64 -35.56 8.37
N PRO A 68 0.11 -35.80 9.57
CA PRO A 68 -0.70 -34.82 10.28
C PRO A 68 0.11 -33.57 10.67
N LEU A 69 1.43 -33.69 10.92
CA LEU A 69 2.31 -32.55 11.16
C LEU A 69 2.41 -31.65 9.93
N ILE A 70 2.63 -32.27 8.77
CA ILE A 70 2.72 -31.53 7.49
C ILE A 70 1.39 -30.89 7.15
N ALA A 71 0.28 -31.61 7.34
CA ALA A 71 -1.07 -31.06 7.09
C ALA A 71 -1.39 -29.89 8.03
N ALA A 72 -1.09 -30.01 9.32
CA ALA A 72 -1.32 -28.94 10.28
C ALA A 72 -0.46 -27.70 10.00
N PHE A 73 0.82 -27.91 9.60
CA PHE A 73 1.67 -26.79 9.18
C PHE A 73 1.13 -26.11 7.93
N GLY A 74 0.62 -26.86 6.95
CA GLY A 74 -0.06 -26.32 5.77
C GLY A 74 -1.30 -25.51 6.13
N VAL A 75 -2.12 -25.98 7.07
CA VAL A 75 -3.29 -25.23 7.55
C VAL A 75 -2.88 -23.93 8.25
N VAL A 76 -1.85 -23.97 9.11
CA VAL A 76 -1.35 -22.76 9.78
C VAL A 76 -0.85 -21.72 8.76
N ILE A 77 -0.06 -22.17 7.77
CA ILE A 77 0.40 -21.27 6.69
C ILE A 77 -0.80 -20.71 5.91
N TYR A 78 -1.75 -21.56 5.55
CA TYR A 78 -2.95 -21.13 4.84
C TYR A 78 -3.75 -20.08 5.64
N VAL A 79 -3.97 -20.30 6.94
CA VAL A 79 -4.65 -19.34 7.81
C VAL A 79 -3.88 -18.03 7.93
N LEU A 80 -2.54 -18.08 8.05
CA LEU A 80 -1.71 -16.88 8.09
C LEU A 80 -1.77 -16.10 6.77
N ILE A 81 -1.70 -16.80 5.64
CA ILE A 81 -1.82 -16.17 4.31
C ILE A 81 -3.23 -15.59 4.14
N ALA A 82 -4.29 -16.37 4.44
CA ALA A 82 -5.66 -15.91 4.33
C ALA A 82 -5.93 -14.69 5.22
N SER A 83 -5.41 -14.65 6.45
CA SER A 83 -5.57 -13.49 7.34
C SER A 83 -4.78 -12.28 6.85
N ALA A 84 -3.64 -12.48 6.21
CA ALA A 84 -2.86 -11.38 5.63
C ALA A 84 -3.53 -10.80 4.37
N VAL A 85 -4.11 -11.67 3.53
CA VAL A 85 -4.89 -11.26 2.36
C VAL A 85 -6.15 -10.52 2.80
N ASP A 86 -6.89 -11.07 3.78
CA ASP A 86 -8.12 -10.43 4.30
C ASP A 86 -7.84 -9.03 4.86
N LYS A 87 -6.74 -8.86 5.59
CA LYS A 87 -6.32 -7.53 6.09
C LYS A 87 -6.04 -6.53 4.98
N ARG A 88 -5.40 -6.97 3.88
CA ARG A 88 -5.08 -6.09 2.75
C ARG A 88 -6.32 -5.70 1.95
N THR A 89 -7.21 -6.64 1.71
CA THR A 89 -8.40 -6.42 0.88
C THR A 89 -9.51 -5.67 1.60
N ASN A 90 -9.57 -5.76 2.92
CA ASN A 90 -10.63 -5.12 3.70
C ASN A 90 -10.35 -3.65 4.03
N LEU A 91 -9.09 -3.21 4.15
CA LEU A 91 -8.77 -1.81 4.44
C LEU A 91 -9.26 -0.86 3.33
N PRO A 92 -8.93 -1.06 2.04
CA PRO A 92 -9.45 -0.21 0.98
C PRO A 92 -10.97 -0.12 0.97
N ARG A 93 -11.65 -1.26 1.15
CA ARG A 93 -13.10 -1.28 1.22
C ARG A 93 -13.66 -0.47 2.38
N ALA A 94 -13.09 -0.61 3.57
CA ALA A 94 -13.53 0.13 4.75
C ALA A 94 -13.31 1.64 4.59
N VAL A 95 -12.14 2.05 4.09
CA VAL A 95 -11.78 3.44 3.83
C VAL A 95 -12.71 4.05 2.77
N MET A 96 -12.85 3.41 1.61
CA MET A 96 -13.66 3.93 0.50
C MET A 96 -15.16 3.92 0.79
N SER A 97 -15.62 3.15 1.78
CA SER A 97 -17.02 3.17 2.25
C SER A 97 -17.25 4.06 3.47
N TYR A 98 -16.22 4.76 3.95
CA TYR A 98 -16.25 5.58 5.17
C TYR A 98 -16.67 4.81 6.43
N ASP A 99 -16.33 3.52 6.51
CA ASP A 99 -16.55 2.69 7.70
C ASP A 99 -15.36 2.85 8.67
N TYR A 100 -15.43 3.91 9.49
CA TYR A 100 -14.36 4.28 10.44
C TYR A 100 -14.05 3.17 11.44
N GLU A 101 -15.10 2.51 11.98
CA GLU A 101 -14.89 1.48 12.99
C GLU A 101 -14.15 0.29 12.40
N GLN A 102 -14.53 -0.10 11.18
CA GLN A 102 -13.87 -1.20 10.50
C GLN A 102 -12.46 -0.80 10.07
N ALA A 103 -12.25 0.39 9.49
CA ALA A 103 -10.94 0.90 9.07
C ALA A 103 -9.98 0.97 10.26
N GLU A 104 -10.41 1.59 11.38
CA GLU A 104 -9.59 1.66 12.59
C GLU A 104 -9.26 0.29 13.16
N SER A 105 -10.21 -0.64 13.21
CA SER A 105 -9.97 -2.01 13.68
C SER A 105 -8.94 -2.74 12.82
N ILE A 106 -8.98 -2.55 11.49
CA ILE A 106 -8.05 -3.18 10.54
C ILE A 106 -6.64 -2.58 10.72
N LEU A 107 -6.53 -1.26 10.86
CA LEU A 107 -5.26 -0.54 11.09
C LEU A 107 -4.65 -0.91 12.46
N GLN A 108 -5.45 -1.00 13.54
CA GLN A 108 -5.00 -1.47 14.85
C GLN A 108 -4.44 -2.89 14.81
N ASN A 109 -4.92 -3.73 13.90
CA ASN A 109 -4.42 -5.08 13.68
C ASN A 109 -3.14 -5.12 12.80
N GLY A 110 -2.58 -3.95 12.46
CA GLY A 110 -1.31 -3.82 11.74
C GLY A 110 -1.44 -3.95 10.23
N ALA A 111 -2.57 -3.54 9.66
CA ALA A 111 -2.65 -3.35 8.21
C ALA A 111 -1.79 -2.15 7.79
N ASP A 112 -1.23 -2.24 6.60
CA ASP A 112 -0.42 -1.18 6.01
C ASP A 112 -1.35 -0.04 5.52
N PRO A 113 -1.25 1.19 6.07
CA PRO A 113 -2.06 2.31 5.61
C PRO A 113 -1.66 2.81 4.21
N ASP A 114 -0.43 2.50 3.76
CA ASP A 114 0.10 2.88 2.44
C ASP A 114 -0.09 1.80 1.38
N VAL A 115 -1.07 0.89 1.60
CA VAL A 115 -1.45 -0.08 0.58
C VAL A 115 -1.75 0.62 -0.74
N ARG A 116 -1.18 0.08 -1.84
CA ARG A 116 -1.31 0.69 -3.15
C ARG A 116 -2.26 -0.10 -4.03
N ASP A 117 -2.99 0.64 -4.85
CA ASP A 117 -3.82 0.08 -5.91
C ASP A 117 -2.98 -0.39 -7.10
N LYS A 118 -3.62 -0.96 -8.12
CA LYS A 118 -2.94 -1.41 -9.33
C LYS A 118 -2.32 -0.29 -10.17
N TYR A 119 -2.68 0.96 -9.89
CA TYR A 119 -2.11 2.14 -10.52
C TYR A 119 -1.05 2.82 -9.65
N GLY A 120 -0.69 2.21 -8.51
CA GLY A 120 0.31 2.71 -7.59
C GLY A 120 -0.14 3.88 -6.71
N LYS A 121 -1.47 4.14 -6.62
CA LYS A 121 -2.04 5.14 -5.73
C LYS A 121 -2.20 4.57 -4.33
N THR A 122 -1.94 5.38 -3.30
CA THR A 122 -2.28 5.06 -1.91
C THR A 122 -3.73 5.39 -1.63
N LEU A 123 -4.26 4.89 -0.51
CA LEU A 123 -5.62 5.25 -0.05
C LEU A 123 -5.74 6.76 0.18
N LEU A 124 -4.69 7.39 0.73
CA LEU A 124 -4.66 8.84 0.95
C LEU A 124 -4.82 9.60 -0.37
N ILE A 125 -4.13 9.18 -1.44
CA ILE A 125 -4.28 9.77 -2.78
C ILE A 125 -5.71 9.57 -3.30
N CYS A 126 -6.27 8.37 -3.16
CA CYS A 126 -7.64 8.10 -3.65
C CYS A 126 -8.68 8.94 -2.92
N MET A 127 -8.50 9.20 -1.61
CA MET A 127 -9.36 10.10 -0.84
C MET A 127 -9.23 11.55 -1.32
N THR A 128 -8.00 12.02 -1.55
CA THR A 128 -7.74 13.42 -1.95
C THR A 128 -8.32 13.77 -3.31
N ASN A 129 -8.24 12.86 -4.28
CA ASN A 129 -8.73 13.11 -5.65
C ASN A 129 -10.08 12.45 -5.96
N HIS A 130 -10.75 11.92 -4.94
CA HIS A 130 -12.04 11.23 -5.03
C HIS A 130 -12.06 10.13 -6.11
N ASP A 131 -10.93 9.50 -6.34
CA ASP A 131 -10.79 8.43 -7.31
C ASP A 131 -11.06 7.05 -6.66
N SER A 132 -11.36 6.08 -7.48
CA SER A 132 -11.56 4.72 -7.01
C SER A 132 -10.22 4.04 -6.73
N PHE A 133 -10.20 3.21 -5.70
CA PHE A 133 -9.11 2.29 -5.41
C PHE A 133 -9.34 0.97 -6.15
N VAL A 134 -8.40 0.53 -6.96
CA VAL A 134 -8.51 -0.73 -7.71
C VAL A 134 -7.51 -1.74 -7.16
N SER A 135 -8.03 -2.77 -6.48
CA SER A 135 -7.21 -3.82 -5.86
C SER A 135 -6.32 -4.54 -6.87
N VAL A 136 -5.10 -4.85 -6.45
CA VAL A 136 -4.12 -5.61 -7.26
C VAL A 136 -4.50 -7.10 -7.32
N ASP A 137 -5.08 -7.64 -6.23
CA ASP A 137 -5.22 -9.07 -6.04
C ASP A 137 -6.47 -9.66 -6.73
N ASP A 138 -7.55 -8.88 -6.87
CA ASP A 138 -8.85 -9.36 -7.34
C ASP A 138 -9.52 -8.49 -8.41
N ASP A 139 -8.83 -7.47 -8.91
CA ASP A 139 -9.37 -6.45 -9.82
C ASP A 139 -10.67 -5.77 -9.30
N MET A 140 -10.94 -5.90 -8.00
CA MET A 140 -12.09 -5.24 -7.38
C MET A 140 -11.85 -3.73 -7.34
N ARG A 141 -12.86 -3.00 -7.76
CA ARG A 141 -12.89 -1.54 -7.71
C ARG A 141 -13.69 -1.10 -6.50
N TYR A 142 -13.07 -0.33 -5.64
CA TYR A 142 -13.71 0.31 -4.50
C TYR A 142 -13.89 1.78 -4.84
N ASP A 143 -15.12 2.18 -5.13
CA ASP A 143 -15.41 3.57 -5.43
C ASP A 143 -15.63 4.34 -4.12
N CYS A 144 -15.11 5.55 -4.02
CA CYS A 144 -15.57 6.51 -3.03
C CYS A 144 -17.09 6.62 -3.16
N ARG A 145 -17.80 6.72 -2.02
CA ARG A 145 -19.25 6.87 -2.07
C ARG A 145 -19.60 7.96 -3.06
N THR A 146 -20.34 7.58 -4.09
CA THR A 146 -20.91 8.49 -5.08
C THR A 146 -22.05 9.29 -4.44
N SER A 147 -21.75 10.11 -3.44
CA SER A 147 -22.59 11.26 -3.17
C SER A 147 -22.17 12.32 -4.17
N ASN A 148 -23.10 12.86 -4.92
CA ASN A 148 -22.88 14.03 -5.81
C ASN A 148 -22.43 15.28 -5.04
N TYR A 149 -21.92 15.11 -3.82
CA TYR A 149 -21.43 16.13 -2.92
C TYR A 149 -20.08 15.66 -2.38
N TRP A 150 -19.05 16.39 -2.74
CA TRP A 150 -17.76 16.42 -2.10
C TRP A 150 -18.00 16.73 -0.63
N ASN A 151 -17.57 15.87 0.27
CA ASN A 151 -17.70 16.10 1.70
C ASN A 151 -16.30 16.08 2.31
N ASP A 152 -15.59 17.17 2.11
CA ASP A 152 -14.22 17.34 2.58
C ASP A 152 -14.07 17.00 4.08
N GLU A 153 -15.11 17.24 4.89
CA GLU A 153 -15.09 16.91 6.33
C GLU A 153 -15.02 15.39 6.60
N GLU A 154 -15.74 14.56 5.82
CA GLU A 154 -15.66 13.09 5.96
C GLU A 154 -14.34 12.54 5.40
N ASP A 155 -13.87 13.11 4.31
CA ASP A 155 -12.58 12.76 3.71
C ASP A 155 -11.43 13.08 4.66
N ILE A 156 -11.40 14.29 5.22
CA ILE A 156 -10.41 14.74 6.20
C ILE A 156 -10.38 13.80 7.40
N LYS A 157 -11.52 13.44 7.98
CA LYS A 157 -11.57 12.51 9.11
C LYS A 157 -10.98 11.15 8.78
N MET A 158 -11.24 10.62 7.57
CA MET A 158 -10.67 9.33 7.16
C MET A 158 -9.17 9.46 6.89
N MET A 159 -8.73 10.57 6.29
CA MET A 159 -7.31 10.88 6.08
C MET A 159 -6.57 11.03 7.41
N GLU A 160 -7.15 11.73 8.41
CA GLU A 160 -6.62 11.79 9.79
C GLU A 160 -6.43 10.39 10.40
N LEU A 161 -7.39 9.50 10.18
CA LEU A 161 -7.28 8.13 10.64
C LEU A 161 -6.11 7.41 9.99
N LEU A 162 -5.93 7.52 8.67
CA LEU A 162 -4.81 6.92 7.97
C LEU A 162 -3.46 7.49 8.46
N LEU A 163 -3.36 8.82 8.61
CA LEU A 163 -2.15 9.49 9.12
C LEU A 163 -1.82 9.08 10.56
N LYS A 164 -2.83 8.96 11.43
CA LYS A 164 -2.68 8.47 12.81
C LYS A 164 -2.03 7.09 12.87
N TYR A 165 -2.27 6.25 11.87
CA TYR A 165 -1.67 4.91 11.78
C TYR A 165 -0.44 4.84 10.88
N GLY A 166 0.12 5.99 10.51
CA GLY A 166 1.43 6.13 9.88
C GLY A 166 1.43 6.12 8.36
N ALA A 167 0.30 6.50 7.72
CA ALA A 167 0.30 6.76 6.29
C ALA A 167 1.33 7.84 5.93
N ASP A 168 2.07 7.63 4.86
CA ASP A 168 3.02 8.60 4.35
C ASP A 168 2.28 9.68 3.53
N ILE A 169 2.18 10.88 4.12
CA ILE A 169 1.51 12.04 3.52
C ILE A 169 2.18 12.49 2.21
N ASN A 170 3.44 12.14 2.03
CA ASN A 170 4.24 12.49 0.86
C ASN A 170 4.38 11.33 -0.14
N ALA A 171 3.66 10.24 0.07
CA ALA A 171 3.68 9.09 -0.82
C ALA A 171 3.12 9.44 -2.20
N GLY A 172 3.97 9.59 -3.20
CA GLY A 172 3.55 9.81 -4.58
C GLY A 172 3.08 8.54 -5.29
N VAL A 173 2.34 8.69 -6.38
CA VAL A 173 1.92 7.60 -7.27
C VAL A 173 3.13 6.86 -7.81
N THR A 174 3.11 5.52 -7.76
CA THR A 174 4.16 4.64 -8.30
C THR A 174 3.61 3.77 -9.43
N GLY A 175 4.49 3.05 -10.14
CA GLY A 175 4.04 2.08 -11.14
C GLY A 175 3.61 2.68 -12.48
N CYS A 176 4.01 3.90 -12.77
CA CYS A 176 3.73 4.61 -14.01
C CYS A 176 4.68 4.20 -15.15
N GLY A 177 5.11 2.97 -15.21
CA GLY A 177 5.93 2.46 -16.29
C GLY A 177 5.44 1.11 -16.72
N ASP A 178 4.81 1.03 -17.86
CA ASP A 178 5.02 -0.18 -18.65
C ASP A 178 6.44 -0.10 -19.26
N GLU A 179 6.99 -1.26 -19.66
CA GLU A 179 8.38 -1.42 -20.13
C GLU A 179 8.73 -0.60 -21.39
N ASN A 180 7.79 0.16 -21.92
CA ASN A 180 7.93 1.07 -23.05
C ASN A 180 7.87 2.52 -22.56
N ASN A 181 8.79 2.86 -21.68
CA ASN A 181 9.06 4.22 -21.19
C ASN A 181 8.95 5.25 -22.34
N HIS A 182 7.72 5.62 -22.70
CA HIS A 182 7.47 6.73 -23.59
C HIS A 182 7.79 8.02 -22.85
N VAL A 183 9.08 8.26 -22.70
CA VAL A 183 9.62 9.57 -22.39
C VAL A 183 9.18 10.49 -23.51
N TYR A 184 8.41 11.45 -23.16
CA TYR A 184 7.92 12.58 -23.93
C TYR A 184 8.75 12.93 -25.15
N GLU A 185 8.23 12.68 -26.34
CA GLU A 185 8.76 13.31 -27.55
C GLU A 185 8.34 14.79 -27.57
N GLU A 186 9.31 15.67 -27.80
CA GLU A 186 9.11 17.11 -27.96
C GLU A 186 8.00 17.36 -28.98
N GLY A 187 6.84 17.87 -28.59
CA GLY A 187 5.93 18.50 -29.52
C GLY A 187 4.43 18.40 -29.35
N GLY A 188 3.87 17.73 -28.38
CA GLY A 188 2.43 17.55 -28.33
C GLY A 188 1.77 17.87 -26.98
N TRP A 189 1.40 19.10 -26.74
CA TRP A 189 0.68 19.55 -25.55
C TRP A 189 -0.72 18.93 -25.36
N HIS A 190 -1.26 18.29 -26.40
CA HIS A 190 -2.58 17.68 -26.34
C HIS A 190 -2.60 16.32 -25.64
N ASP A 191 -1.46 15.63 -25.51
CA ASP A 191 -1.39 14.32 -24.91
C ASP A 191 -1.03 14.35 -23.43
N ILE A 192 -0.60 15.50 -22.89
CA ILE A 192 -0.22 15.67 -21.49
C ILE A 192 -1.40 15.40 -20.54
N TYR A 193 -2.61 15.73 -20.96
CA TYR A 193 -3.83 15.52 -20.18
C TYR A 193 -4.54 14.16 -20.46
N ALA A 194 -4.07 13.40 -21.44
CA ALA A 194 -4.72 12.18 -21.88
C ALA A 194 -4.01 10.89 -21.44
N ASN A 195 -2.73 10.96 -21.04
CA ASN A 195 -1.95 9.79 -20.67
C ASN A 195 -1.72 9.67 -19.16
N SER A 196 -1.89 8.47 -18.65
CA SER A 196 -1.73 8.08 -17.25
C SER A 196 -0.34 8.38 -16.64
N ASP A 197 0.67 8.59 -17.48
CA ASP A 197 2.07 8.76 -17.07
C ASP A 197 2.37 10.11 -16.40
N HIS A 198 1.49 11.11 -16.60
CA HIS A 198 1.63 12.45 -15.98
C HIS A 198 1.33 12.47 -14.47
N TYR A 199 0.67 11.45 -13.97
CA TYR A 199 0.34 11.34 -12.55
C TYR A 199 1.44 10.72 -11.73
N CYS A 200 2.52 10.25 -12.39
CA CYS A 200 3.63 9.58 -11.72
C CYS A 200 4.31 10.52 -10.73
N GLY A 201 4.41 10.07 -9.50
CA GLY A 201 4.98 10.87 -8.43
C GLY A 201 4.06 11.94 -7.87
N ASN A 202 2.83 12.11 -8.39
CA ASN A 202 1.89 13.04 -7.78
C ASN A 202 1.63 12.63 -6.33
N THR A 203 1.87 13.56 -5.42
CA THR A 203 1.56 13.43 -4.00
C THR A 203 0.09 13.80 -3.73
N PRO A 204 -0.47 13.46 -2.56
CA PRO A 204 -1.78 13.98 -2.15
C PRO A 204 -1.88 15.51 -2.30
N LEU A 205 -0.84 16.26 -1.90
CA LEU A 205 -0.85 17.73 -2.01
C LEU A 205 -0.94 18.20 -3.47
N ILE A 206 -0.22 17.57 -4.41
CA ILE A 206 -0.32 17.91 -5.84
C ILE A 206 -1.74 17.65 -6.35
N TYR A 207 -2.42 16.59 -5.89
CA TYR A 207 -3.81 16.33 -6.25
C TYR A 207 -4.76 17.36 -5.66
N ALA A 208 -4.63 17.70 -4.37
CA ALA A 208 -5.45 18.71 -3.73
C ALA A 208 -5.35 20.09 -4.42
N VAL A 209 -4.12 20.48 -4.81
CA VAL A 209 -3.87 21.71 -5.59
C VAL A 209 -4.53 21.62 -6.98
N ARG A 210 -4.36 20.49 -7.68
CA ARG A 210 -4.96 20.26 -8.99
C ARG A 210 -6.48 20.35 -8.96
N ASP A 211 -7.09 19.76 -7.95
CA ASP A 211 -8.54 19.70 -7.80
C ASP A 211 -9.11 20.96 -7.11
N ARG A 212 -8.21 21.92 -6.77
CA ARG A 212 -8.51 23.26 -6.21
C ARG A 212 -9.27 23.22 -4.88
N SER A 213 -9.05 22.20 -4.07
CA SER A 213 -9.60 22.14 -2.73
C SER A 213 -8.67 22.85 -1.74
N ALA A 214 -8.98 24.12 -1.43
CA ALA A 214 -8.22 24.89 -0.46
C ALA A 214 -8.22 24.24 0.94
N GLU A 215 -9.34 23.63 1.33
CA GLU A 215 -9.49 22.92 2.60
C GLU A 215 -8.57 21.69 2.69
N LEU A 216 -8.49 20.88 1.63
CA LEU A 216 -7.58 19.75 1.59
C LEU A 216 -6.11 20.18 1.50
N VAL A 217 -5.80 21.28 0.81
CA VAL A 217 -4.45 21.84 0.75
C VAL A 217 -4.01 22.27 2.14
N GLU A 218 -4.82 23.07 2.86
CA GLU A 218 -4.56 23.49 4.24
C GLU A 218 -4.35 22.27 5.16
N PHE A 219 -5.29 21.33 5.10
CA PHE A 219 -5.20 20.10 5.90
C PHE A 219 -3.90 19.32 5.66
N LEU A 220 -3.51 19.13 4.40
CA LEU A 220 -2.29 18.39 4.07
C LEU A 220 -1.03 19.11 4.51
N ILE A 221 -0.97 20.42 4.34
CA ILE A 221 0.15 21.25 4.80
C ILE A 221 0.28 21.19 6.32
N ASP A 222 -0.81 21.36 7.06
CA ASP A 222 -0.84 21.31 8.52
C ASP A 222 -0.38 19.96 9.08
N ASN A 223 -0.58 18.88 8.30
CA ASN A 223 -0.11 17.54 8.65
C ASN A 223 1.28 17.18 8.10
N GLY A 224 2.02 18.15 7.55
CA GLY A 224 3.42 18.00 7.17
C GLY A 224 3.67 17.55 5.74
N ALA A 225 2.75 17.83 4.83
CA ALA A 225 3.02 17.62 3.40
C ALA A 225 4.16 18.53 2.93
N ASP A 226 5.07 17.97 2.13
CA ASP A 226 6.17 18.73 1.55
C ASP A 226 5.68 19.60 0.38
N VAL A 227 5.63 20.90 0.60
CA VAL A 227 5.17 21.90 -0.39
C VAL A 227 6.08 22.03 -1.61
N ASN A 228 7.29 21.43 -1.55
CA ASN A 228 8.28 21.45 -2.61
C ASN A 228 8.50 20.11 -3.30
N GLN A 229 7.84 19.04 -2.84
CA GLN A 229 7.98 17.74 -3.49
C GLN A 229 7.37 17.75 -4.89
N SER A 230 8.21 17.47 -5.88
CA SER A 230 7.77 17.41 -7.27
C SER A 230 7.32 16.01 -7.70
N ASN A 231 6.46 15.94 -8.69
CA ASN A 231 6.15 14.70 -9.40
C ASN A 231 7.27 14.30 -10.38
N ALA A 232 7.08 13.21 -11.11
CA ALA A 232 8.05 12.71 -12.08
C ALA A 232 8.34 13.67 -13.25
N CYS A 233 7.43 14.60 -13.54
CA CYS A 233 7.60 15.64 -14.56
C CYS A 233 8.26 16.92 -14.01
N GLY A 234 8.58 16.97 -12.71
CA GLY A 234 9.15 18.14 -12.04
C GLY A 234 8.11 19.19 -11.63
N PHE A 235 6.80 18.88 -11.70
CA PHE A 235 5.77 19.76 -11.18
C PHE A 235 5.75 19.70 -9.65
N THR A 236 6.09 20.81 -9.01
CA THR A 236 5.82 21.06 -7.60
C THR A 236 4.38 21.55 -7.40
N PRO A 237 3.82 21.52 -6.17
CA PRO A 237 2.47 22.06 -5.92
C PRO A 237 2.27 23.48 -6.47
N ILE A 238 3.24 24.39 -6.31
CA ILE A 238 3.11 25.78 -6.81
C ILE A 238 3.12 25.86 -8.35
N LEU A 239 3.92 25.01 -9.01
CA LEU A 239 3.91 24.92 -10.48
C LEU A 239 2.62 24.30 -10.99
N MET A 240 2.04 23.34 -10.27
CA MET A 240 0.75 22.74 -10.59
C MET A 240 -0.37 23.80 -10.49
N CYS A 241 -0.36 24.64 -9.44
CA CYS A 241 -1.30 25.73 -9.28
C CYS A 241 -1.27 26.69 -10.47
N ALA A 242 -0.09 26.98 -11.02
CA ALA A 242 0.10 27.88 -12.16
C ALA A 242 -0.32 27.27 -13.52
N ASP A 243 -0.32 25.93 -13.64
CA ASP A 243 -0.70 25.24 -14.90
C ASP A 243 -2.22 25.02 -15.04
N MET A 244 -2.99 25.17 -13.98
CA MET A 244 -4.43 24.91 -13.97
C MET A 244 -5.23 26.07 -14.56
N ARG A 245 -6.20 25.72 -15.41
CA ARG A 245 -7.11 26.71 -16.01
C ARG A 245 -8.37 26.86 -15.15
N SER A 246 -8.55 28.00 -14.54
CA SER A 246 -9.83 28.39 -13.94
C SER A 246 -9.98 29.91 -13.90
N ASP A 247 -11.22 30.37 -13.83
CA ASP A 247 -11.58 31.78 -13.65
C ASP A 247 -12.07 32.05 -12.21
N ASP A 248 -11.97 31.08 -11.31
CA ASP A 248 -12.24 31.20 -9.86
C ASP A 248 -11.02 31.73 -9.10
N ASN A 249 -11.23 32.21 -7.88
CA ASN A 249 -10.14 32.74 -7.05
C ASN A 249 -9.43 31.70 -6.21
N ASP A 250 -9.81 30.42 -6.30
CA ASP A 250 -9.30 29.36 -5.43
C ASP A 250 -7.81 29.09 -5.66
N GLY A 251 -7.35 29.22 -6.91
CA GLY A 251 -5.93 29.10 -7.23
C GLY A 251 -5.06 30.17 -6.59
N LEU A 252 -5.57 31.41 -6.43
CA LEU A 252 -4.83 32.46 -5.73
C LEU A 252 -4.70 32.19 -4.23
N GLU A 253 -5.76 31.71 -3.60
CA GLU A 253 -5.75 31.34 -2.18
C GLU A 253 -4.77 30.19 -1.93
N ILE A 254 -4.82 29.15 -2.75
CA ILE A 254 -3.90 28.01 -2.70
C ILE A 254 -2.45 28.47 -2.93
N ALA A 255 -2.21 29.33 -3.93
CA ALA A 255 -0.88 29.86 -4.18
C ALA A 255 -0.35 30.65 -2.98
N ALA A 256 -1.21 31.43 -2.31
CA ALA A 256 -0.83 32.19 -1.11
C ALA A 256 -0.44 31.23 0.03
N MET A 257 -1.25 30.21 0.32
CA MET A 257 -0.93 29.18 1.33
C MET A 257 0.39 28.48 1.05
N LEU A 258 0.61 28.05 -0.19
CA LEU A 258 1.87 27.39 -0.57
C LEU A 258 3.08 28.32 -0.39
N MET A 259 2.95 29.60 -0.75
CA MET A 259 4.03 30.58 -0.58
C MET A 259 4.32 30.89 0.90
N GLU A 260 3.30 30.98 1.76
CA GLU A 260 3.44 31.18 3.19
C GLU A 260 4.21 30.01 3.84
N GLU A 261 3.99 28.80 3.35
CA GLU A 261 4.65 27.57 3.83
C GLU A 261 5.99 27.28 3.11
N GLY A 262 6.49 28.24 2.32
CA GLY A 262 7.85 28.19 1.77
C GLY A 262 7.98 27.40 0.46
N ALA A 263 6.94 27.39 -0.36
CA ALA A 263 7.06 26.88 -1.72
C ALA A 263 8.11 27.68 -2.50
N ASP A 264 8.96 27.00 -3.26
CA ASP A 264 9.99 27.64 -4.08
C ASP A 264 9.41 28.19 -5.39
N PRO A 265 9.29 29.54 -5.52
CA PRO A 265 8.76 30.14 -6.74
C PRO A 265 9.75 30.06 -7.92
N LYS A 266 10.99 29.62 -7.69
CA LYS A 266 12.01 29.43 -8.72
C LYS A 266 12.09 27.98 -9.21
N ALA A 267 11.22 27.10 -8.71
CA ALA A 267 11.12 25.75 -9.20
C ALA A 267 10.87 25.72 -10.72
N VAL A 268 11.39 24.71 -11.37
CA VAL A 268 11.21 24.48 -12.81
C VAL A 268 10.86 23.03 -13.06
N THR A 269 10.01 22.80 -14.04
CA THR A 269 9.70 21.45 -14.52
C THR A 269 10.91 20.81 -15.20
N ASN A 270 10.86 19.50 -15.44
CA ASN A 270 11.86 18.78 -16.24
C ASN A 270 11.97 19.31 -17.69
N PHE A 271 10.99 20.11 -18.14
CA PHE A 271 10.96 20.79 -19.45
C PHE A 271 11.46 22.23 -19.39
N HIS A 272 12.12 22.63 -18.29
CA HIS A 272 12.62 24.00 -18.07
C HIS A 272 11.53 25.08 -18.08
N GLN A 273 10.32 24.72 -17.67
CA GLN A 273 9.20 25.65 -17.56
C GLN A 273 9.16 26.15 -16.11
N ASP A 274 9.27 27.45 -15.98
CA ASP A 274 9.09 28.14 -14.70
C ASP A 274 7.64 28.59 -14.51
N ILE A 275 7.34 29.09 -13.32
CA ILE A 275 6.00 29.52 -12.95
C ILE A 275 5.49 30.65 -13.87
N TYR A 276 6.37 31.57 -14.30
CA TYR A 276 5.99 32.68 -15.17
C TYR A 276 5.62 32.21 -16.57
N TRP A 277 6.33 31.20 -17.08
CA TRP A 277 6.01 30.56 -18.35
C TRP A 277 4.65 29.87 -18.29
N LEU A 278 4.36 29.13 -17.22
CA LEU A 278 3.07 28.46 -17.01
C LEU A 278 1.91 29.47 -16.93
N LEU A 279 2.04 30.53 -16.13
CA LEU A 279 1.05 31.59 -15.97
C LEU A 279 0.82 32.38 -17.28
N SER A 280 1.88 32.58 -18.08
CA SER A 280 1.78 33.36 -19.35
C SER A 280 0.94 32.65 -20.43
N ARG A 281 0.75 31.36 -20.33
CA ARG A 281 -0.05 30.58 -21.30
C ARG A 281 -1.55 30.83 -21.18
N GLN A 282 -1.96 31.35 -20.05
CA GLN A 282 -3.35 31.59 -19.72
C GLN A 282 -3.47 33.06 -19.33
N ASN A 283 -4.13 33.83 -20.16
CA ASN A 283 -4.31 35.26 -19.90
C ASN A 283 -5.58 35.47 -19.06
N THR A 284 -5.54 35.07 -17.78
CA THR A 284 -6.63 35.25 -16.81
C THR A 284 -6.28 36.33 -15.80
N ASP A 285 -7.30 36.97 -15.22
CA ASP A 285 -7.10 37.93 -14.12
C ASP A 285 -6.48 37.27 -12.89
N GLU A 286 -6.81 35.99 -12.63
CA GLU A 286 -6.24 35.18 -11.56
C GLU A 286 -4.73 35.01 -11.74
N ASN A 287 -4.26 34.63 -12.92
CA ASN A 287 -2.84 34.46 -13.21
C ASN A 287 -2.05 35.76 -13.02
N SER A 288 -2.64 36.91 -13.36
CA SER A 288 -2.03 38.22 -13.10
C SER A 288 -1.86 38.48 -11.60
N ARG A 289 -2.84 38.07 -10.79
CA ARG A 289 -2.81 38.20 -9.33
C ARG A 289 -1.81 37.20 -8.68
N ILE A 290 -1.74 35.96 -9.17
CA ILE A 290 -0.73 34.99 -8.73
C ILE A 290 0.68 35.49 -9.09
N THR A 291 0.86 36.05 -10.29
CA THR A 291 2.14 36.68 -10.67
C THR A 291 2.54 37.78 -9.70
N ALA A 292 1.61 38.71 -9.38
CA ALA A 292 1.87 39.79 -8.44
C ALA A 292 2.19 39.26 -7.00
N LEU A 293 1.53 38.20 -6.56
CA LEU A 293 1.82 37.55 -5.29
C LEU A 293 3.27 37.03 -5.25
N ILE A 294 3.67 36.30 -6.28
CA ILE A 294 5.01 35.72 -6.40
C ILE A 294 6.09 36.82 -6.47
N GLU A 295 5.86 37.87 -7.26
CA GLU A 295 6.78 39.03 -7.36
C GLU A 295 6.95 39.78 -6.04
N SER A 296 5.90 39.81 -5.21
CA SER A 296 5.98 40.43 -3.88
C SER A 296 6.77 39.60 -2.85
N ALA A 297 6.98 38.33 -3.11
CA ALA A 297 7.68 37.40 -2.23
C ALA A 297 9.15 37.16 -2.62
N LEU A 298 9.58 37.63 -3.81
CA LEU A 298 10.95 37.53 -4.33
C LEU A 298 11.79 38.75 -3.97
#